data_4cb5daa2d87678f3c7dbaa66e9fac2ad
#
_entry.id   4cb5daa2d87678f3c7dbaa66e9fac2ad
#
_cell.length_a   1.000
_cell.length_b   1.000
_cell.length_c   1.000
_cell.angle_alpha   90.00
_cell.angle_beta   90.00
_cell.angle_gamma   90.00
#
_symmetry.space_group_name_H-M   'P 1'
#
loop_
_entity.id
_entity.type
_entity.pdbx_description
1 polymer ?
#
loop_
_entity_poly.entity_id
_entity_poly.type
_entity_poly.pdbx_seq_one_letter_code
_entity_poly.pdbx_strand_id
1 'polypeptide(L)'
;MSVIQKIQEKYAKLMAVIIAVALLTFVVMLAFENGGTLFNAGPSNTVGVINGKKIDAVAFSKIIDQQEAGMERQGYPPGAALRQQAIESAWNEELRRVVMTSELDKLGMQIGKKEIGDILYGANPPQDLKQQFTDEKTGAYNALMAKQQIDQMMKNKQTPPQQKEQFNQYIEQLEFIRLNDKYNSLLTNSTNFPKWIVEKQNADNSQLAKV
;
A
#
# COMPACT_ATOMS: atom_id res chain seq x y z
N MET A 1 7.20 52.55 -52.80
CA MET A 1 7.15 51.69 -51.62
C MET A 1 6.93 52.54 -50.39
N SER A 2 5.85 52.33 -49.72
CA SER A 2 5.45 53.12 -48.54
C SER A 2 6.46 52.98 -47.41
N VAL A 3 6.75 54.11 -46.72
CA VAL A 3 7.63 54.16 -45.53
C VAL A 3 7.19 53.12 -44.49
N ILE A 4 5.89 52.85 -44.42
CA ILE A 4 5.28 51.89 -43.51
C ILE A 4 5.72 50.44 -43.83
N GLN A 5 5.85 50.07 -45.10
CA GLN A 5 6.35 48.75 -45.49
C GLN A 5 7.82 48.53 -45.11
N LYS A 6 8.70 49.52 -45.26
CA LYS A 6 10.10 49.43 -44.82
C LYS A 6 10.23 49.31 -43.30
N ILE A 7 9.38 49.98 -42.55
CA ILE A 7 9.33 49.89 -41.09
C ILE A 7 8.83 48.48 -40.66
N GLN A 8 7.76 47.98 -41.27
CA GLN A 8 7.25 46.64 -40.99
C GLN A 8 8.27 45.55 -41.30
N GLU A 9 8.98 45.56 -42.43
CA GLU A 9 9.99 44.54 -42.77
C GLU A 9 11.20 44.59 -41.84
N LYS A 10 11.63 45.80 -41.41
CA LYS A 10 12.80 45.95 -40.55
C LYS A 10 12.49 45.54 -39.08
N TYR A 11 11.30 45.80 -38.60
CA TYR A 11 10.94 45.49 -37.22
C TYR A 11 10.20 44.16 -37.07
N ALA A 12 9.69 43.53 -38.15
CA ALA A 12 9.03 42.23 -38.11
C ALA A 12 9.95 41.15 -37.53
N LYS A 13 11.23 41.13 -37.91
CA LYS A 13 12.19 40.19 -37.37
C LYS A 13 12.50 40.41 -35.91
N LEU A 14 12.58 41.66 -35.48
CA LEU A 14 12.79 42.03 -34.08
C LEU A 14 11.58 41.67 -33.21
N MET A 15 10.38 41.93 -33.70
CA MET A 15 9.13 41.52 -33.00
C MET A 15 8.99 40.00 -32.90
N ALA A 16 9.38 39.25 -33.96
CA ALA A 16 9.37 37.81 -33.94
C ALA A 16 10.36 37.25 -32.89
N VAL A 17 11.53 37.86 -32.75
CA VAL A 17 12.53 37.48 -31.73
C VAL A 17 12.00 37.79 -30.33
N ILE A 18 11.39 38.94 -30.10
CA ILE A 18 10.81 39.29 -28.79
C ILE A 18 9.71 38.34 -28.40
N ILE A 19 8.83 37.97 -29.34
CA ILE A 19 7.75 37.00 -29.09
C ILE A 19 8.35 35.59 -28.80
N ALA A 20 9.38 35.17 -29.54
CA ALA A 20 10.04 33.90 -29.30
C ALA A 20 10.71 33.83 -27.91
N VAL A 21 11.37 34.91 -27.50
CA VAL A 21 11.98 35.02 -26.15
C VAL A 21 10.91 35.02 -25.06
N ALA A 22 9.80 35.74 -25.26
CA ALA A 22 8.69 35.76 -24.30
C ALA A 22 8.06 34.36 -24.15
N LEU A 23 7.85 33.64 -25.26
CA LEU A 23 7.36 32.27 -25.22
C LEU A 23 8.34 31.30 -24.54
N LEU A 24 9.65 31.43 -24.84
CA LEU A 24 10.68 30.65 -24.15
C LEU A 24 10.70 30.91 -22.65
N THR A 25 10.63 32.19 -22.24
CA THR A 25 10.60 32.56 -20.83
C THR A 25 9.35 31.99 -20.15
N PHE A 26 8.19 32.03 -20.82
CA PHE A 26 6.96 31.46 -20.32
C PHE A 26 7.04 29.93 -20.15
N VAL A 27 7.63 29.22 -21.13
CA VAL A 27 7.86 27.77 -21.06
C VAL A 27 8.83 27.42 -19.93
N VAL A 28 9.91 28.22 -19.76
CA VAL A 28 10.85 28.03 -18.65
C VAL A 28 10.17 28.29 -17.30
N MET A 29 9.38 29.36 -17.20
CA MET A 29 8.63 29.68 -15.97
C MET A 29 7.64 28.55 -15.60
N LEU A 30 6.87 28.02 -16.56
CA LEU A 30 6.01 26.86 -16.36
C LEU A 30 6.80 25.62 -15.93
N ALA A 31 8.02 25.44 -16.45
CA ALA A 31 8.91 24.34 -16.06
C ALA A 31 9.34 24.44 -14.59
N PHE A 32 9.60 25.65 -14.11
CA PHE A 32 9.96 25.90 -12.70
C PHE A 32 8.75 25.85 -11.76
N GLU A 33 7.61 26.38 -12.18
CA GLU A 33 6.35 26.37 -11.39
C GLU A 33 5.82 24.94 -11.16
N ASN A 34 5.99 24.04 -12.14
CA ASN A 34 5.61 22.63 -12.04
C ASN A 34 6.74 21.72 -11.49
N GLY A 35 7.69 22.28 -10.76
CA GLY A 35 8.73 21.50 -10.08
C GLY A 35 9.68 20.73 -11.00
N GLY A 36 9.99 21.26 -12.18
CA GLY A 36 10.98 20.68 -13.10
C GLY A 36 10.45 19.46 -13.90
N THR A 37 9.16 19.21 -13.92
CA THR A 37 8.57 18.01 -14.56
C THR A 37 8.45 18.08 -16.08
N LEU A 38 8.79 19.20 -16.75
CA LEU A 38 8.70 19.33 -18.22
C LEU A 38 9.71 18.45 -18.98
N PHE A 39 10.80 18.04 -18.36
CA PHE A 39 11.77 17.14 -18.98
C PHE A 39 11.56 15.66 -18.57
N ASN A 40 10.65 15.40 -17.63
CA ASN A 40 10.32 14.05 -17.19
C ASN A 40 8.80 13.80 -17.31
N ALA A 41 8.15 14.49 -18.24
CA ALA A 41 6.70 14.50 -18.41
C ALA A 41 6.15 13.29 -19.15
N GLY A 42 6.16 12.16 -18.41
CA GLY A 42 4.92 11.39 -18.32
C GLY A 42 4.08 11.98 -17.18
N PRO A 43 2.76 11.89 -17.15
CA PRO A 43 1.99 12.23 -15.97
C PRO A 43 2.64 11.49 -14.81
N SER A 44 3.14 12.21 -13.81
CA SER A 44 3.74 11.55 -12.66
C SER A 44 2.60 10.83 -11.95
N ASN A 45 2.46 9.56 -12.26
CA ASN A 45 1.45 8.66 -11.71
C ASN A 45 1.78 8.37 -10.22
N THR A 46 2.34 9.37 -9.54
CA THR A 46 2.86 9.27 -8.17
C THR A 46 2.07 10.19 -7.26
N VAL A 47 1.40 9.64 -6.27
CA VAL A 47 0.67 10.38 -5.23
C VAL A 47 1.62 11.00 -4.21
N GLY A 48 2.73 10.33 -3.94
CA GLY A 48 3.71 10.78 -2.96
C GLY A 48 4.95 9.88 -2.92
N VAL A 49 5.89 10.23 -2.06
CA VAL A 49 7.12 9.46 -1.83
C VAL A 49 7.25 9.17 -0.34
N ILE A 50 7.37 7.91 0.03
CA ILE A 50 7.57 7.46 1.40
C ILE A 50 8.90 6.73 1.48
N ASN A 51 9.82 7.23 2.29
CA ASN A 51 11.17 6.65 2.47
C ASN A 51 11.89 6.36 1.13
N GLY A 52 11.78 7.28 0.15
CA GLY A 52 12.37 7.14 -1.18
C GLY A 52 11.57 6.28 -2.17
N LYS A 53 10.54 5.56 -1.72
CA LYS A 53 9.65 4.75 -2.55
C LYS A 53 8.50 5.60 -3.09
N LYS A 54 8.35 5.65 -4.40
CA LYS A 54 7.23 6.33 -5.07
C LYS A 54 5.95 5.51 -4.94
N ILE A 55 4.85 6.15 -4.58
CA ILE A 55 3.53 5.53 -4.47
C ILE A 55 2.77 5.81 -5.76
N ASP A 56 2.45 4.76 -6.47
CA ASP A 56 1.70 4.82 -7.74
C ASP A 56 0.24 5.26 -7.50
N ALA A 57 -0.24 6.24 -8.28
CA ALA A 57 -1.56 6.82 -8.13
C ALA A 57 -2.69 5.81 -8.44
N VAL A 58 -2.48 4.94 -9.42
CA VAL A 58 -3.50 3.94 -9.81
C VAL A 58 -3.61 2.86 -8.73
N ALA A 59 -2.46 2.38 -8.23
CA ALA A 59 -2.43 1.42 -7.14
C ALA A 59 -3.06 2.01 -5.87
N PHE A 60 -2.72 3.25 -5.54
CA PHE A 60 -3.26 3.95 -4.37
C PHE A 60 -4.77 4.19 -4.47
N SER A 61 -5.29 4.57 -5.66
CA SER A 61 -6.72 4.72 -5.89
C SER A 61 -7.49 3.42 -5.62
N LYS A 62 -6.94 2.27 -6.01
CA LYS A 62 -7.56 0.97 -5.71
C LYS A 62 -7.65 0.70 -4.20
N ILE A 63 -6.63 1.08 -3.44
CA ILE A 63 -6.65 0.94 -1.98
C ILE A 63 -7.75 1.82 -1.38
N ILE A 64 -7.88 3.07 -1.85
CA ILE A 64 -8.96 3.98 -1.42
C ILE A 64 -10.33 3.36 -1.70
N ASP A 65 -10.55 2.89 -2.92
CA ASP A 65 -11.83 2.30 -3.32
C ASP A 65 -12.17 1.03 -2.50
N GLN A 66 -11.17 0.23 -2.14
CA GLN A 66 -11.33 -0.93 -1.25
C GLN A 66 -11.69 -0.51 0.19
N GLN A 67 -11.03 0.54 0.72
CA GLN A 67 -11.33 1.08 2.05
C GLN A 67 -12.75 1.66 2.10
N GLU A 68 -13.13 2.46 1.09
CA GLU A 68 -14.45 3.04 0.95
C GLU A 68 -15.53 1.94 0.93
N ALA A 69 -15.38 0.95 0.04
CA ALA A 69 -16.30 -0.19 -0.03
C ALA A 69 -16.34 -1.03 1.27
N GLY A 70 -15.23 -1.11 2.00
CA GLY A 70 -15.17 -1.75 3.31
C GLY A 70 -15.99 -1.01 4.36
N MET A 71 -15.87 0.31 4.41
CA MET A 71 -16.62 1.18 5.31
C MET A 71 -18.11 1.18 4.99
N GLU A 72 -18.50 1.22 3.71
CA GLU A 72 -19.90 1.12 3.28
C GLU A 72 -20.55 -0.19 3.76
N ARG A 73 -19.83 -1.31 3.65
CA ARG A 73 -20.31 -2.61 4.17
C ARG A 73 -20.51 -2.63 5.69
N GLN A 74 -19.79 -1.77 6.42
CA GLN A 74 -19.94 -1.57 7.85
C GLN A 74 -21.09 -0.60 8.21
N GLY A 75 -21.80 -0.05 7.20
CA GLY A 75 -22.97 0.81 7.40
C GLY A 75 -22.64 2.32 7.40
N TYR A 76 -21.44 2.72 7.02
CA TYR A 76 -21.14 4.14 6.84
C TYR A 76 -21.84 4.67 5.59
N PRO A 77 -22.50 5.84 5.65
CA PRO A 77 -23.18 6.39 4.49
C PRO A 77 -22.18 6.84 3.42
N PRO A 78 -22.43 6.53 2.12
CA PRO A 78 -21.57 6.98 1.04
C PRO A 78 -21.58 8.50 0.93
N GLY A 79 -20.42 9.09 0.57
CA GLY A 79 -20.31 10.53 0.37
C GLY A 79 -18.89 11.05 0.53
N ALA A 80 -18.72 12.36 0.35
CA ALA A 80 -17.41 13.01 0.38
C ALA A 80 -16.66 12.81 1.71
N ALA A 81 -17.36 12.77 2.84
CA ALA A 81 -16.75 12.56 4.15
C ALA A 81 -16.19 11.13 4.28
N LEU A 82 -16.93 10.11 3.81
CA LEU A 82 -16.47 8.72 3.78
C LEU A 82 -15.24 8.57 2.91
N ARG A 83 -15.27 9.16 1.70
CA ARG A 83 -14.12 9.12 0.78
C ARG A 83 -12.88 9.79 1.39
N GLN A 84 -13.05 10.94 2.07
CA GLN A 84 -11.94 11.59 2.76
C GLN A 84 -11.34 10.68 3.84
N GLN A 85 -12.18 10.04 4.64
CA GLN A 85 -11.73 9.08 5.67
C GLN A 85 -11.05 7.85 5.04
N ALA A 86 -11.55 7.37 3.90
CA ALA A 86 -10.93 6.27 3.16
C ALA A 86 -9.54 6.67 2.62
N ILE A 87 -9.36 7.90 2.13
CA ILE A 87 -8.06 8.43 1.69
C ILE A 87 -7.06 8.47 2.86
N GLU A 88 -7.46 8.99 4.01
CA GLU A 88 -6.60 9.08 5.19
C GLU A 88 -6.21 7.69 5.71
N SER A 89 -7.17 6.77 5.75
CA SER A 89 -6.92 5.38 6.14
C SER A 89 -5.98 4.67 5.18
N ALA A 90 -6.21 4.81 3.86
CA ALA A 90 -5.36 4.25 2.82
C ALA A 90 -3.92 4.80 2.88
N TRP A 91 -3.78 6.11 3.12
CA TRP A 91 -2.46 6.73 3.26
C TRP A 91 -1.70 6.22 4.48
N ASN A 92 -2.36 6.14 5.63
CA ASN A 92 -1.76 5.64 6.86
C ASN A 92 -1.39 4.15 6.76
N GLU A 93 -2.19 3.37 6.06
CA GLU A 93 -1.90 1.96 5.79
C GLU A 93 -0.67 1.81 4.88
N GLU A 94 -0.61 2.57 3.78
CA GLU A 94 0.52 2.55 2.86
C GLU A 94 1.81 3.05 3.52
N LEU A 95 1.72 4.13 4.33
CA LEU A 95 2.83 4.63 5.12
C LEU A 95 3.39 3.53 6.03
N ARG A 96 2.52 2.89 6.80
CA ARG A 96 2.91 1.79 7.69
C ARG A 96 3.52 0.63 6.91
N ARG A 97 2.91 0.24 5.79
CA ARG A 97 3.40 -0.85 4.95
C ARG A 97 4.81 -0.57 4.43
N VAL A 98 5.06 0.62 3.89
CA VAL A 98 6.37 0.98 3.33
C VAL A 98 7.45 1.06 4.42
N VAL A 99 7.12 1.69 5.55
CA VAL A 99 8.07 1.82 6.67
C VAL A 99 8.40 0.46 7.27
N MET A 100 7.38 -0.35 7.56
CA MET A 100 7.57 -1.69 8.13
C MET A 100 8.34 -2.60 7.17
N THR A 101 8.00 -2.60 5.88
CA THR A 101 8.74 -3.40 4.89
C THR A 101 10.22 -3.00 4.88
N SER A 102 10.52 -1.70 4.91
CA SER A 102 11.91 -1.22 4.96
C SER A 102 12.66 -1.70 6.21
N GLU A 103 12.01 -1.73 7.37
CA GLU A 103 12.64 -2.23 8.61
C GLU A 103 12.81 -3.75 8.59
N LEU A 104 11.82 -4.48 8.09
CA LEU A 104 11.87 -5.94 7.95
C LEU A 104 12.99 -6.37 6.98
N ASP A 105 13.15 -5.63 5.87
CA ASP A 105 14.23 -5.86 4.89
C ASP A 105 15.61 -5.63 5.52
N LYS A 106 15.78 -4.57 6.32
CA LYS A 106 17.04 -4.31 7.04
C LYS A 106 17.38 -5.42 8.04
N LEU A 107 16.37 -6.03 8.64
CA LEU A 107 16.54 -7.16 9.56
C LEU A 107 16.73 -8.50 8.83
N GLY A 108 16.62 -8.52 7.50
CA GLY A 108 16.69 -9.75 6.70
C GLY A 108 15.53 -10.71 6.97
N MET A 109 14.38 -10.20 7.46
CA MET A 109 13.20 -11.01 7.77
C MET A 109 12.43 -11.33 6.49
N GLN A 110 12.24 -12.62 6.24
CA GLN A 110 11.53 -13.11 5.05
C GLN A 110 10.57 -14.24 5.44
N ILE A 111 9.55 -14.44 4.60
CA ILE A 111 8.64 -15.58 4.68
C ILE A 111 9.00 -16.59 3.59
N GLY A 112 9.28 -17.81 3.99
CA GLY A 112 9.59 -18.88 3.05
C GLY A 112 8.33 -19.54 2.49
N LYS A 113 8.45 -20.20 1.32
CA LYS A 113 7.32 -20.93 0.67
C LYS A 113 6.68 -21.99 1.59
N LYS A 114 7.48 -22.62 2.44
CA LYS A 114 6.97 -23.60 3.41
C LYS A 114 6.07 -22.92 4.44
N GLU A 115 6.48 -21.77 4.95
CA GLU A 115 5.73 -21.00 5.94
C GLU A 115 4.39 -20.51 5.37
N ILE A 116 4.37 -20.03 4.11
CA ILE A 116 3.12 -19.73 3.41
C ILE A 116 2.23 -20.96 3.28
N GLY A 117 2.82 -22.10 2.93
CA GLY A 117 2.09 -23.37 2.91
C GLY A 117 1.50 -23.74 4.26
N ASP A 118 2.23 -23.53 5.35
CA ASP A 118 1.76 -23.78 6.70
C ASP A 118 0.64 -22.81 7.13
N ILE A 119 0.69 -21.55 6.67
CA ILE A 119 -0.37 -20.56 6.89
C ILE A 119 -1.64 -20.97 6.14
N LEU A 120 -1.53 -21.36 4.87
CA LEU A 120 -2.70 -21.66 4.04
C LEU A 120 -3.32 -23.02 4.36
N TYR A 121 -2.49 -24.02 4.63
CA TYR A 121 -2.90 -25.43 4.70
C TYR A 121 -2.61 -26.10 6.05
N GLY A 122 -2.11 -25.33 7.03
CA GLY A 122 -1.81 -25.84 8.38
C GLY A 122 -3.02 -25.96 9.28
N ALA A 123 -2.76 -26.11 10.57
CA ALA A 123 -3.79 -26.30 11.60
C ALA A 123 -4.67 -25.06 11.83
N ASN A 124 -4.12 -23.87 11.59
CA ASN A 124 -4.80 -22.58 11.81
C ASN A 124 -4.80 -21.74 10.52
N PRO A 125 -5.58 -22.13 9.50
CA PRO A 125 -5.69 -21.37 8.27
C PRO A 125 -6.44 -20.06 8.50
N PRO A 126 -6.29 -19.06 7.61
CA PRO A 126 -7.11 -17.86 7.61
C PRO A 126 -8.60 -18.17 7.66
N GLN A 127 -9.37 -17.33 8.36
CA GLN A 127 -10.79 -17.59 8.64
C GLN A 127 -11.64 -17.71 7.37
N ASP A 128 -11.33 -16.92 6.35
CA ASP A 128 -11.98 -16.95 5.05
C ASP A 128 -11.75 -18.27 4.30
N LEU A 129 -10.50 -18.78 4.29
CA LEU A 129 -10.20 -20.11 3.75
C LEU A 129 -10.86 -21.22 4.57
N LYS A 130 -10.88 -21.06 5.90
CA LYS A 130 -11.55 -22.02 6.76
C LYS A 130 -13.04 -22.10 6.45
N GLN A 131 -13.72 -20.96 6.28
CA GLN A 131 -15.13 -20.92 5.90
C GLN A 131 -15.39 -21.53 4.52
N GLN A 132 -14.52 -21.25 3.56
CA GLN A 132 -14.68 -21.73 2.19
C GLN A 132 -14.42 -23.23 2.01
N PHE A 133 -13.50 -23.79 2.78
CA PHE A 133 -13.04 -25.19 2.65
C PHE A 133 -13.33 -26.04 3.87
N THR A 134 -14.35 -25.72 4.65
CA THR A 134 -14.85 -26.58 5.72
C THR A 134 -15.69 -27.72 5.13
N ASP A 135 -15.36 -28.93 5.52
CA ASP A 135 -16.15 -30.12 5.15
C ASP A 135 -17.48 -30.08 5.92
N GLU A 136 -18.60 -30.10 5.20
CA GLU A 136 -19.96 -30.03 5.80
C GLU A 136 -20.28 -31.17 6.75
N LYS A 137 -19.65 -32.35 6.58
CA LYS A 137 -19.91 -33.53 7.38
C LYS A 137 -19.10 -33.57 8.66
N THR A 138 -17.84 -33.11 8.61
CA THR A 138 -16.92 -33.17 9.76
C THR A 138 -16.78 -31.84 10.48
N GLY A 139 -17.18 -30.74 9.87
CA GLY A 139 -16.96 -29.40 10.38
C GLY A 139 -15.47 -28.99 10.42
N ALA A 140 -14.59 -29.79 9.84
CA ALA A 140 -13.15 -29.58 9.85
C ALA A 140 -12.66 -28.91 8.53
N TYR A 141 -11.62 -28.12 8.65
CA TYR A 141 -10.95 -27.54 7.46
C TYR A 141 -10.31 -28.61 6.60
N ASN A 142 -10.65 -28.64 5.31
CA ASN A 142 -10.10 -29.56 4.34
C ASN A 142 -8.89 -28.95 3.58
N ALA A 143 -7.72 -29.03 4.19
CA ALA A 143 -6.47 -28.50 3.64
C ALA A 143 -6.12 -29.09 2.26
N LEU A 144 -6.43 -30.36 2.02
CA LEU A 144 -6.15 -31.03 0.74
C LEU A 144 -7.01 -30.45 -0.37
N MET A 145 -8.30 -30.25 -0.12
CA MET A 145 -9.24 -29.66 -1.07
C MET A 145 -8.86 -28.21 -1.37
N ALA A 146 -8.53 -27.43 -0.35
CA ALA A 146 -8.05 -26.05 -0.50
C ALA A 146 -6.81 -25.99 -1.40
N LYS A 147 -5.82 -26.84 -1.12
CA LYS A 147 -4.59 -26.91 -1.91
C LYS A 147 -4.86 -27.29 -3.37
N GLN A 148 -5.66 -28.32 -3.62
CA GLN A 148 -5.99 -28.75 -4.97
C GLN A 148 -6.70 -27.66 -5.76
N GLN A 149 -7.66 -26.97 -5.16
CA GLN A 149 -8.44 -25.94 -5.82
C GLN A 149 -7.61 -24.68 -6.12
N ILE A 150 -6.77 -24.27 -5.17
CA ILE A 150 -5.83 -23.16 -5.37
C ILE A 150 -4.80 -23.51 -6.46
N ASP A 151 -4.22 -24.71 -6.42
CA ASP A 151 -3.27 -25.17 -7.42
C ASP A 151 -3.90 -25.24 -8.82
N GLN A 152 -5.15 -25.72 -8.93
CA GLN A 152 -5.89 -25.73 -10.20
C GLN A 152 -6.13 -24.30 -10.70
N MET A 153 -6.61 -23.40 -9.84
CA MET A 153 -6.84 -22.00 -10.19
C MET A 153 -5.56 -21.34 -10.71
N MET A 154 -4.43 -21.53 -10.04
CA MET A 154 -3.17 -20.89 -10.42
C MET A 154 -2.56 -21.48 -11.70
N LYS A 155 -2.68 -22.81 -11.92
CA LYS A 155 -2.10 -23.51 -13.08
C LYS A 155 -2.99 -23.44 -14.33
N ASN A 156 -4.31 -23.29 -14.17
CA ASN A 156 -5.24 -23.26 -15.30
C ASN A 156 -5.03 -22.00 -16.13
N LYS A 157 -4.80 -22.17 -17.44
CA LYS A 157 -4.63 -21.07 -18.39
C LYS A 157 -5.95 -20.31 -18.66
N GLN A 158 -7.09 -20.93 -18.40
CA GLN A 158 -8.41 -20.34 -18.59
C GLN A 158 -8.86 -19.50 -17.39
N THR A 159 -8.18 -19.58 -16.24
CA THR A 159 -8.48 -18.71 -15.09
C THR A 159 -8.18 -17.25 -15.44
N PRO A 160 -9.15 -16.34 -15.24
CA PRO A 160 -8.97 -14.92 -15.53
C PRO A 160 -7.73 -14.36 -14.82
N PRO A 161 -6.90 -13.56 -15.51
CA PRO A 161 -5.70 -12.96 -14.90
C PRO A 161 -6.00 -12.18 -13.62
N GLN A 162 -7.16 -11.50 -13.56
CA GLN A 162 -7.60 -10.77 -12.39
C GLN A 162 -7.77 -11.65 -11.14
N GLN A 163 -8.29 -12.86 -11.30
CA GLN A 163 -8.47 -13.79 -10.18
C GLN A 163 -7.13 -14.28 -9.63
N LYS A 164 -6.16 -14.54 -10.50
CA LYS A 164 -4.80 -14.89 -10.08
C LYS A 164 -4.12 -13.72 -9.37
N GLU A 165 -4.30 -12.52 -9.88
CA GLU A 165 -3.78 -11.29 -9.29
C GLU A 165 -4.37 -11.03 -7.90
N GLN A 166 -5.69 -11.20 -7.73
CA GLN A 166 -6.35 -11.09 -6.42
C GLN A 166 -5.78 -12.09 -5.41
N PHE A 167 -5.53 -13.33 -5.86
CA PHE A 167 -4.93 -14.32 -4.98
C PHE A 167 -3.47 -13.99 -4.64
N ASN A 168 -2.68 -13.48 -5.58
CA ASN A 168 -1.31 -13.02 -5.28
C ASN A 168 -1.32 -11.89 -4.25
N GLN A 169 -2.20 -10.88 -4.41
CA GLN A 169 -2.37 -9.80 -3.44
C GLN A 169 -2.79 -10.33 -2.06
N TYR A 170 -3.65 -11.33 -2.01
CA TYR A 170 -4.01 -12.01 -0.78
C TYR A 170 -2.81 -12.68 -0.11
N ILE A 171 -1.96 -13.38 -0.87
CA ILE A 171 -0.72 -13.97 -0.35
C ILE A 171 0.22 -12.89 0.19
N GLU A 172 0.45 -11.79 -0.55
CA GLU A 172 1.27 -10.66 -0.10
C GLU A 172 0.76 -10.06 1.21
N GLN A 173 -0.56 -9.96 1.36
CA GLN A 173 -1.17 -9.50 2.61
C GLN A 173 -0.90 -10.46 3.77
N LEU A 174 -1.04 -11.78 3.56
CA LEU A 174 -0.72 -12.79 4.58
C LEU A 174 0.75 -12.78 4.97
N GLU A 175 1.64 -12.65 3.98
CA GLU A 175 3.09 -12.49 4.21
C GLU A 175 3.38 -11.27 5.08
N PHE A 176 2.79 -10.13 4.76
CA PHE A 176 2.96 -8.90 5.53
C PHE A 176 2.46 -9.04 6.97
N ILE A 177 1.28 -9.62 7.18
CA ILE A 177 0.74 -9.91 8.52
C ILE A 177 1.72 -10.80 9.29
N ARG A 178 2.18 -11.89 8.68
CA ARG A 178 3.09 -12.83 9.32
C ARG A 178 4.45 -12.21 9.64
N LEU A 179 4.98 -11.36 8.77
CA LEU A 179 6.21 -10.61 9.03
C LEU A 179 6.05 -9.66 10.21
N ASN A 180 4.93 -8.96 10.32
CA ASN A 180 4.62 -8.12 11.47
C ASN A 180 4.53 -8.93 12.77
N ASP A 181 3.92 -10.11 12.74
CA ASP A 181 3.85 -11.01 13.90
C ASP A 181 5.24 -11.46 14.35
N LYS A 182 6.10 -11.82 13.40
CA LYS A 182 7.50 -12.15 13.70
C LYS A 182 8.25 -10.98 14.33
N TYR A 183 8.09 -9.79 13.76
CA TYR A 183 8.71 -8.58 14.27
C TYR A 183 8.25 -8.26 15.69
N ASN A 184 6.94 -8.29 15.93
CA ASN A 184 6.36 -8.06 17.24
C ASN A 184 6.82 -9.12 18.26
N SER A 185 6.90 -10.38 17.83
CA SER A 185 7.43 -11.47 18.67
C SER A 185 8.90 -11.26 19.01
N LEU A 186 9.70 -10.77 18.07
CA LEU A 186 11.10 -10.43 18.29
C LEU A 186 11.23 -9.29 19.29
N LEU A 187 10.46 -8.22 19.17
CA LEU A 187 10.45 -7.11 20.11
C LEU A 187 10.01 -7.55 21.50
N THR A 188 8.93 -8.31 21.61
CA THR A 188 8.38 -8.78 22.88
C THR A 188 9.37 -9.72 23.60
N ASN A 189 10.00 -10.61 22.85
CA ASN A 189 10.98 -11.56 23.43
C ASN A 189 12.35 -10.92 23.72
N SER A 190 12.66 -9.77 23.10
CA SER A 190 13.91 -9.03 23.37
C SER A 190 13.83 -8.19 24.65
N THR A 191 12.59 -7.87 25.12
CA THR A 191 12.40 -7.15 26.38
C THR A 191 12.52 -8.10 27.56
N ASN A 192 13.72 -8.13 28.15
CA ASN A 192 13.95 -8.92 29.35
C ASN A 192 13.61 -8.07 30.59
N PHE A 193 12.40 -8.26 31.13
CA PHE A 193 12.04 -7.64 32.40
C PHE A 193 12.72 -8.39 33.55
N PRO A 194 13.53 -7.72 34.37
CA PRO A 194 14.13 -8.34 35.57
C PRO A 194 13.03 -8.91 36.49
N LYS A 195 13.20 -10.14 36.94
CA LYS A 195 12.22 -10.84 37.79
C LYS A 195 11.69 -10.02 38.96
N TRP A 196 12.58 -9.22 39.59
CA TRP A 196 12.23 -8.37 40.71
C TRP A 196 11.17 -7.31 40.36
N ILE A 197 11.13 -6.79 39.12
CA ILE A 197 10.10 -5.83 38.69
C ILE A 197 8.74 -6.53 38.63
N VAL A 198 8.70 -7.73 38.06
CA VAL A 198 7.47 -8.54 37.95
C VAL A 198 6.97 -8.93 39.36
N GLU A 199 7.88 -9.37 40.23
CA GLU A 199 7.54 -9.72 41.61
C GLU A 199 7.01 -8.52 42.39
N LYS A 200 7.64 -7.33 42.24
CA LYS A 200 7.16 -6.11 42.85
C LYS A 200 5.79 -5.71 42.36
N GLN A 201 5.55 -5.75 41.07
CA GLN A 201 4.25 -5.42 40.45
C GLN A 201 3.16 -6.38 40.91
N ASN A 202 3.46 -7.67 41.01
CA ASN A 202 2.53 -8.66 41.55
C ASN A 202 2.24 -8.45 43.04
N ALA A 203 3.27 -8.10 43.82
CA ALA A 203 3.10 -7.78 45.23
C ALA A 203 2.25 -6.52 45.42
N ASP A 204 2.50 -5.46 44.66
CA ASP A 204 1.70 -4.21 44.70
C ASP A 204 0.24 -4.45 44.30
N ASN A 205 -0.01 -5.29 43.27
CA ASN A 205 -1.35 -5.66 42.83
C ASN A 205 -2.09 -6.59 43.81
N SER A 206 -1.36 -7.33 44.66
CA SER A 206 -1.92 -8.24 45.66
C SER A 206 -2.20 -7.58 47.02
N GLN A 207 -1.78 -6.34 47.21
CA GLN A 207 -2.05 -5.59 48.45
C GLN A 207 -3.50 -5.10 48.43
N LEU A 208 -4.37 -5.87 49.03
CA LEU A 208 -5.75 -5.43 49.35
C LEU A 208 -5.65 -4.42 50.53
N ALA A 209 -6.05 -3.18 50.28
CA ALA A 209 -6.25 -2.23 51.36
C ALA A 209 -7.34 -2.75 52.27
N LYS A 210 -7.03 -3.02 53.53
CA LYS A 210 -8.04 -3.17 54.59
C LYS A 210 -8.58 -1.78 54.86
N VAL A 211 -9.83 -1.54 54.47
CA VAL A 211 -10.63 -0.39 54.86
C VAL A 211 -11.30 -0.72 56.22
#